data_4a522d0a09c39a25e04ce7f7c835a23e
#
_entry.id   4a522d0a09c39a25e04ce7f7c835a23e
#
_cell.length_a   1.000
_cell.length_b   1.000
_cell.length_c   1.000
_cell.angle_alpha   90.00
_cell.angle_beta   90.00
_cell.angle_gamma   90.00
#
_symmetry.space_group_name_H-M   'P 1'
#
loop_
_entity.id
_entity.type
_entity.pdbx_description
1 polymer ?
#
loop_
_entity_poly.entity_id
_entity_poly.type
_entity_poly.pdbx_seq_one_letter_code
_entity_poly.pdbx_strand_id
1 'polypeptide(L)'
;MIENGKKYKMKSLAGRPLSPETLMMGYGYSPHLSEGSLKPPIFQTSTFVFQSAEEGKAFFELAYGLREKKEAEEIGLIYSRINNPNLEVLEDRLAVWEKAEKSLVFASGMAAISTALWAYCRPGGVIVHSEPVYGGTEYLVHNILPQFNMRRVGFNAENGAAGLDAAVAEARLVAEQSGGKIDAIYIETPANPTNGLIDIAAARRHSEALASGGMRPPVIVDNTFLGPLWQTPLDLGADLTVTSLTKYVGGHSDLIAGACSGAMEWISPVQVMRTILGTMSDPHTGWMLQRSLETLKLRMESSAAGAKKVAAFLRDHDKIASVWFLDYLPADHPDRVVYDRQCRAAGSTFSFEVRGGEAEAFRVLNSLKIIKLAVSLGGTETLASHPAAMTHSDVPPADRERLGIKESLIRISVGVEDPDDLIADLAQALESI
;
A
#
# COMPACT_ATOMS: atom_id res chain seq x y z
N MET A 1 -29.11 -9.37 23.89
CA MET A 1 -28.57 -9.63 22.52
C MET A 1 -27.40 -8.70 22.13
N ILE A 2 -27.26 -7.54 22.78
CA ILE A 2 -26.18 -6.56 22.46
C ILE A 2 -24.80 -6.95 23.03
N GLU A 3 -24.74 -7.76 24.09
CA GLU A 3 -23.45 -8.20 24.67
C GLU A 3 -22.65 -9.16 23.77
N ASN A 4 -23.30 -9.92 22.90
CA ASN A 4 -22.63 -10.87 22.02
C ASN A 4 -21.85 -10.20 20.86
N GLY A 5 -22.26 -9.02 20.40
CA GLY A 5 -21.54 -8.27 19.35
C GLY A 5 -20.18 -7.74 19.83
N LYS A 6 -20.08 -7.28 21.08
CA LYS A 6 -18.82 -6.79 21.68
C LYS A 6 -17.76 -7.89 21.83
N LYS A 7 -18.16 -9.16 21.98
CA LYS A 7 -17.25 -10.30 22.08
C LYS A 7 -16.37 -10.45 20.85
N TYR A 8 -16.86 -10.18 19.66
CA TYR A 8 -16.13 -10.33 18.39
C TYR A 8 -15.34 -9.08 17.94
N LYS A 9 -15.44 -7.97 18.71
CA LYS A 9 -14.62 -6.75 18.54
C LYS A 9 -13.63 -6.57 19.70
N MET A 10 -13.38 -7.60 20.49
CA MET A 10 -12.44 -7.55 21.61
C MET A 10 -10.99 -7.62 21.10
N LYS A 11 -10.17 -6.65 21.47
CA LYS A 11 -8.74 -6.56 21.12
C LYS A 11 -7.81 -7.04 22.23
N SER A 12 -8.34 -7.39 23.40
CA SER A 12 -7.57 -7.88 24.54
C SER A 12 -8.32 -8.95 25.31
N LEU A 13 -7.60 -9.84 25.98
CA LEU A 13 -8.12 -10.88 26.86
C LEU A 13 -7.35 -10.86 28.18
N ALA A 14 -8.05 -10.76 29.31
CA ALA A 14 -7.46 -10.70 30.64
C ALA A 14 -6.32 -9.65 30.76
N GLY A 15 -6.51 -8.45 30.21
CA GLY A 15 -5.52 -7.36 30.22
C GLY A 15 -4.38 -7.51 29.22
N ARG A 16 -4.28 -8.62 28.48
CA ARG A 16 -3.26 -8.85 27.45
C ARG A 16 -3.82 -8.51 26.06
N PRO A 17 -3.14 -7.66 25.25
CA PRO A 17 -3.50 -7.46 23.86
C PRO A 17 -3.42 -8.76 23.05
N LEU A 18 -4.38 -8.96 22.15
CA LEU A 18 -4.36 -10.08 21.19
C LEU A 18 -3.53 -9.68 19.97
N SER A 19 -2.75 -10.64 19.46
CA SER A 19 -1.96 -10.44 18.24
C SER A 19 -2.88 -10.28 17.01
N PRO A 20 -2.46 -9.53 15.98
CA PRO A 20 -3.22 -9.38 14.76
C PRO A 20 -3.62 -10.73 14.13
N GLU A 21 -2.72 -11.72 14.11
CA GLU A 21 -2.98 -13.06 13.57
C GLU A 21 -4.15 -13.76 14.27
N THR A 22 -4.27 -13.61 15.59
CA THR A 22 -5.39 -14.15 16.36
C THR A 22 -6.69 -13.41 16.02
N LEU A 23 -6.62 -12.09 15.89
CA LEU A 23 -7.78 -11.26 15.57
C LEU A 23 -8.33 -11.55 14.17
N MET A 24 -7.47 -11.90 13.20
CA MET A 24 -7.92 -12.25 11.84
C MET A 24 -8.90 -13.43 11.82
N MET A 25 -8.88 -14.32 12.81
CA MET A 25 -9.75 -15.51 12.84
C MET A 25 -11.23 -15.19 13.09
N GLY A 26 -11.54 -14.04 13.72
CA GLY A 26 -12.93 -13.73 14.05
C GLY A 26 -13.28 -12.27 14.32
N TYR A 27 -12.29 -11.36 14.33
CA TYR A 27 -12.53 -9.96 14.66
C TYR A 27 -13.50 -9.30 13.67
N GLY A 28 -14.44 -8.55 14.21
CA GLY A 28 -15.45 -7.81 13.44
C GLY A 28 -16.65 -8.62 12.95
N TYR A 29 -16.66 -9.96 13.13
CA TYR A 29 -17.74 -10.81 12.65
C TYR A 29 -18.43 -11.56 13.80
N SER A 30 -19.76 -11.47 13.86
CA SER A 30 -20.60 -12.24 14.80
C SER A 30 -21.33 -13.37 14.07
N PRO A 31 -20.99 -14.64 14.30
CA PRO A 31 -21.65 -15.80 13.65
C PRO A 31 -23.17 -15.84 13.87
N HIS A 32 -23.64 -15.33 15.02
CA HIS A 32 -25.09 -15.34 15.37
C HIS A 32 -25.94 -14.45 14.45
N LEU A 33 -25.32 -13.51 13.71
CA LEU A 33 -25.99 -12.69 12.70
C LEU A 33 -26.11 -13.40 11.34
N SER A 34 -25.57 -14.62 11.22
CA SER A 34 -25.50 -15.39 9.98
C SER A 34 -25.70 -16.89 10.26
N GLU A 35 -26.80 -17.26 10.94
CA GLU A 35 -27.20 -18.65 11.22
C GLU A 35 -26.11 -19.50 11.92
N GLY A 36 -25.19 -18.86 12.64
CA GLY A 36 -24.08 -19.54 13.31
C GLY A 36 -22.89 -19.89 12.40
N SER A 37 -22.86 -19.41 11.18
CA SER A 37 -21.77 -19.66 10.24
C SER A 37 -20.43 -19.21 10.81
N LEU A 38 -19.42 -20.10 10.84
CA LEU A 38 -18.08 -19.79 11.35
C LEU A 38 -17.39 -18.69 10.55
N LYS A 39 -17.62 -18.66 9.24
CA LYS A 39 -17.10 -17.61 8.33
C LYS A 39 -18.25 -16.74 7.85
N PRO A 40 -18.01 -15.43 7.60
CA PRO A 40 -19.06 -14.58 7.07
C PRO A 40 -19.53 -15.08 5.70
N PRO A 41 -20.84 -15.16 5.43
CA PRO A 41 -21.34 -15.40 4.09
C PRO A 41 -21.02 -14.23 3.17
N ILE A 42 -21.17 -14.43 1.85
CA ILE A 42 -21.06 -13.34 0.88
C ILE A 42 -22.40 -12.61 0.80
N PHE A 43 -22.44 -11.37 1.24
CA PHE A 43 -23.64 -10.51 1.20
C PHE A 43 -23.73 -9.82 -0.18
N GLN A 44 -24.05 -10.58 -1.22
CA GLN A 44 -24.14 -10.12 -2.59
C GLN A 44 -25.47 -9.40 -2.85
N THR A 45 -25.61 -8.22 -2.26
CA THR A 45 -26.78 -7.34 -2.44
C THR A 45 -26.36 -5.89 -2.59
N SER A 46 -27.12 -5.10 -3.35
CA SER A 46 -26.91 -3.64 -3.42
C SER A 46 -27.60 -2.89 -2.28
N THR A 47 -28.70 -3.43 -1.73
CA THR A 47 -29.63 -2.70 -0.87
C THR A 47 -29.98 -3.51 0.37
N PHE A 48 -30.09 -2.84 1.51
CA PHE A 48 -30.53 -3.41 2.77
C PHE A 48 -31.88 -2.79 3.17
N VAL A 49 -32.75 -3.58 3.79
CA VAL A 49 -34.09 -3.14 4.22
C VAL A 49 -34.03 -2.58 5.63
N PHE A 50 -34.85 -1.58 5.92
CA PHE A 50 -35.07 -1.00 7.23
C PHE A 50 -36.29 -1.63 7.88
N GLN A 51 -36.34 -1.72 9.23
CA GLN A 51 -37.49 -2.19 9.97
C GLN A 51 -38.60 -1.15 10.00
N SER A 52 -38.26 0.16 9.92
CA SER A 52 -39.23 1.26 9.88
C SER A 52 -38.65 2.47 9.11
N ALA A 53 -39.50 3.40 8.73
CA ALA A 53 -39.10 4.66 8.11
C ALA A 53 -38.22 5.52 9.05
N GLU A 54 -38.47 5.46 10.36
CA GLU A 54 -37.71 6.16 11.39
C GLU A 54 -36.32 5.60 11.54
N GLU A 55 -36.14 4.26 11.45
CA GLU A 55 -34.83 3.62 11.41
C GLU A 55 -34.02 4.08 10.17
N GLY A 56 -34.65 4.02 9.00
CA GLY A 56 -34.04 4.49 7.78
C GLY A 56 -33.59 5.95 7.86
N LYS A 57 -34.46 6.84 8.38
CA LYS A 57 -34.10 8.24 8.62
C LYS A 57 -32.90 8.38 9.55
N ALA A 58 -32.89 7.66 10.68
CA ALA A 58 -31.80 7.72 11.65
C ALA A 58 -30.45 7.27 11.04
N PHE A 59 -30.44 6.22 10.20
CA PHE A 59 -29.24 5.75 9.53
C PHE A 59 -28.69 6.77 8.53
N PHE A 60 -29.57 7.42 7.74
CA PHE A 60 -29.14 8.48 6.82
C PHE A 60 -28.65 9.73 7.54
N GLU A 61 -29.28 10.14 8.64
CA GLU A 61 -28.82 11.26 9.45
C GLU A 61 -27.40 11.05 9.97
N LEU A 62 -27.07 9.83 10.42
CA LEU A 62 -25.71 9.47 10.83
C LEU A 62 -24.75 9.38 9.66
N ALA A 63 -25.16 8.72 8.56
CA ALA A 63 -24.31 8.53 7.38
C ALA A 63 -23.87 9.84 6.73
N TYR A 64 -24.75 10.85 6.77
CA TYR A 64 -24.48 12.19 6.22
C TYR A 64 -23.99 13.22 7.25
N GLY A 65 -23.77 12.80 8.51
CA GLY A 65 -23.31 13.68 9.56
C GLY A 65 -24.29 14.81 9.92
N LEU A 66 -25.59 14.60 9.71
CA LEU A 66 -26.64 15.57 10.02
C LEU A 66 -26.92 15.69 11.52
N ARG A 67 -26.45 14.74 12.30
CA ARG A 67 -26.43 14.75 13.75
C ARG A 67 -25.25 13.96 14.31
N GLU A 68 -24.92 14.20 15.55
CA GLU A 68 -23.91 13.43 16.26
C GLU A 68 -24.40 12.00 16.57
N LYS A 69 -23.45 11.08 16.61
CA LYS A 69 -23.65 9.69 16.97
C LYS A 69 -23.86 9.59 18.49
N LYS A 70 -24.92 8.93 18.92
CA LYS A 70 -25.13 8.63 20.35
C LYS A 70 -24.18 7.54 20.82
N GLU A 71 -23.94 7.49 22.15
CA GLU A 71 -23.16 6.41 22.75
C GLU A 71 -23.76 5.03 22.40
N ALA A 72 -22.91 4.11 21.95
CA ALA A 72 -23.27 2.75 21.51
C ALA A 72 -24.21 2.65 20.27
N GLU A 73 -24.54 3.77 19.61
CA GLU A 73 -25.28 3.74 18.34
C GLU A 73 -24.33 3.32 17.20
N GLU A 74 -24.78 2.47 16.29
CA GLU A 74 -24.03 2.12 15.07
C GLU A 74 -24.84 2.55 13.85
N ILE A 75 -24.12 2.94 12.78
CA ILE A 75 -24.76 3.16 11.47
C ILE A 75 -25.14 1.78 10.95
N GLY A 76 -26.44 1.56 10.72
CA GLY A 76 -26.93 0.33 10.13
C GLY A 76 -26.58 0.22 8.64
N LEU A 77 -26.86 -0.95 8.09
CA LEU A 77 -26.62 -1.21 6.66
C LEU A 77 -27.65 -0.46 5.81
N ILE A 78 -27.18 0.22 4.77
CA ILE A 78 -28.01 1.06 3.90
C ILE A 78 -27.93 0.57 2.46
N TYR A 79 -26.72 0.63 1.89
CA TYR A 79 -26.47 0.38 0.48
C TYR A 79 -25.00 0.00 0.28
N SER A 80 -24.70 -1.02 -0.54
CA SER A 80 -23.35 -1.58 -0.64
C SER A 80 -22.29 -0.61 -1.14
N ARG A 81 -22.66 0.50 -1.80
CA ARG A 81 -21.72 1.59 -2.11
C ARG A 81 -21.30 2.36 -0.86
N ILE A 82 -22.12 2.39 0.16
CA ILE A 82 -21.87 3.09 1.44
C ILE A 82 -21.21 2.12 2.42
N ASN A 83 -21.87 0.98 2.66
CA ASN A 83 -21.41 -0.06 3.58
C ASN A 83 -21.95 -1.45 3.16
N ASN A 84 -21.14 -2.48 3.44
CA ASN A 84 -21.51 -3.87 3.21
C ASN A 84 -20.80 -4.75 4.24
N PRO A 85 -21.44 -5.77 4.84
CA PRO A 85 -20.84 -6.58 5.90
C PRO A 85 -19.49 -7.19 5.56
N ASN A 86 -19.29 -7.66 4.31
CA ASN A 86 -18.00 -8.21 3.91
C ASN A 86 -16.90 -7.15 3.86
N LEU A 87 -17.23 -5.93 3.43
CA LEU A 87 -16.26 -4.84 3.41
C LEU A 87 -15.98 -4.32 4.82
N GLU A 88 -17.01 -4.15 5.67
CA GLU A 88 -16.84 -3.68 7.05
C GLU A 88 -15.97 -4.61 7.89
N VAL A 89 -16.19 -5.94 7.82
CA VAL A 89 -15.35 -6.92 8.52
C VAL A 89 -13.91 -6.88 8.00
N LEU A 90 -13.71 -6.73 6.69
CA LEU A 90 -12.39 -6.60 6.09
C LEU A 90 -11.70 -5.29 6.54
N GLU A 91 -12.42 -4.17 6.51
CA GLU A 91 -11.94 -2.86 6.94
C GLU A 91 -11.53 -2.86 8.43
N ASP A 92 -12.34 -3.48 9.30
CA ASP A 92 -12.00 -3.68 10.71
C ASP A 92 -10.71 -4.48 10.91
N ARG A 93 -10.50 -5.55 10.12
CA ARG A 93 -9.30 -6.40 10.19
C ARG A 93 -8.07 -5.70 9.62
N LEU A 94 -8.20 -4.95 8.54
CA LEU A 94 -7.10 -4.13 7.99
C LEU A 94 -6.69 -3.05 8.98
N ALA A 95 -7.64 -2.39 9.63
CA ALA A 95 -7.36 -1.39 10.66
C ALA A 95 -6.55 -1.97 11.84
N VAL A 96 -6.72 -3.25 12.17
CA VAL A 96 -5.88 -3.95 13.18
C VAL A 96 -4.43 -4.06 12.69
N TRP A 97 -4.22 -4.51 11.46
CA TRP A 97 -2.87 -4.66 10.88
C TRP A 97 -2.15 -3.32 10.72
N GLU A 98 -2.86 -2.32 10.20
CA GLU A 98 -2.32 -0.97 9.95
C GLU A 98 -2.22 -0.12 11.24
N LYS A 99 -2.75 -0.60 12.37
CA LYS A 99 -2.89 0.16 13.63
C LYS A 99 -3.67 1.47 13.45
N ALA A 100 -4.61 1.46 12.54
CA ALA A 100 -5.46 2.58 12.20
C ALA A 100 -6.73 2.61 13.06
N GLU A 101 -7.35 3.78 13.18
CA GLU A 101 -8.70 3.89 13.72
C GLU A 101 -9.73 3.33 12.73
N LYS A 102 -9.47 3.51 11.43
CA LYS A 102 -10.33 3.03 10.36
C LYS A 102 -9.53 2.72 9.09
N SER A 103 -10.00 1.69 8.37
CA SER A 103 -9.58 1.39 7.00
C SER A 103 -10.77 1.46 6.05
N LEU A 104 -10.49 1.73 4.79
CA LEU A 104 -11.45 1.76 3.69
C LEU A 104 -10.93 0.87 2.56
N VAL A 105 -11.80 0.04 1.99
CA VAL A 105 -11.46 -0.86 0.88
C VAL A 105 -11.94 -0.30 -0.44
N PHE A 106 -11.14 -0.47 -1.49
CA PHE A 106 -11.31 0.06 -2.83
C PHE A 106 -11.18 -1.03 -3.89
N ALA A 107 -11.73 -0.77 -5.08
CA ALA A 107 -11.69 -1.69 -6.22
C ALA A 107 -10.26 -1.93 -6.77
N SER A 108 -9.30 -1.09 -6.45
CA SER A 108 -7.88 -1.26 -6.82
C SER A 108 -6.98 -0.38 -5.95
N GLY A 109 -5.65 -0.64 -5.97
CA GLY A 109 -4.67 0.25 -5.35
C GLY A 109 -4.75 1.67 -5.94
N MET A 110 -4.88 1.79 -7.27
CA MET A 110 -5.06 3.09 -7.92
C MET A 110 -6.35 3.80 -7.51
N ALA A 111 -7.44 3.06 -7.27
CA ALA A 111 -8.67 3.64 -6.75
C ALA A 111 -8.47 4.22 -5.34
N ALA A 112 -7.68 3.56 -4.48
CA ALA A 112 -7.32 4.06 -3.16
C ALA A 112 -6.45 5.33 -3.26
N ILE A 113 -5.38 5.29 -4.07
CA ILE A 113 -4.45 6.41 -4.28
C ILE A 113 -5.18 7.63 -4.84
N SER A 114 -5.90 7.46 -5.97
CA SER A 114 -6.59 8.57 -6.63
C SER A 114 -7.67 9.16 -5.72
N THR A 115 -8.45 8.34 -5.03
CA THR A 115 -9.49 8.82 -4.11
C THR A 115 -8.88 9.59 -2.94
N ALA A 116 -7.75 9.12 -2.36
CA ALA A 116 -7.06 9.83 -1.30
C ALA A 116 -6.53 11.19 -1.77
N LEU A 117 -5.90 11.26 -2.95
CA LEU A 117 -5.41 12.51 -3.52
C LEU A 117 -6.57 13.47 -3.82
N TRP A 118 -7.66 13.01 -4.46
CA TRP A 118 -8.85 13.82 -4.73
C TRP A 118 -9.53 14.34 -3.44
N ALA A 119 -9.42 13.63 -2.34
CA ALA A 119 -9.98 14.07 -1.07
C ALA A 119 -9.28 15.34 -0.53
N TYR A 120 -7.99 15.51 -0.81
CA TYR A 120 -7.17 16.59 -0.25
C TYR A 120 -6.74 17.65 -1.26
N CYS A 121 -6.40 17.23 -2.48
CA CYS A 121 -5.85 18.14 -3.48
C CYS A 121 -6.94 19.01 -4.12
N ARG A 122 -6.61 20.27 -4.37
CA ARG A 122 -7.51 21.28 -4.92
C ARG A 122 -6.88 21.96 -6.14
N PRO A 123 -7.67 22.51 -7.07
CA PRO A 123 -7.15 23.33 -8.15
C PRO A 123 -6.25 24.46 -7.65
N GLY A 124 -5.05 24.59 -8.20
CA GLY A 124 -4.01 25.51 -7.74
C GLY A 124 -3.09 24.97 -6.65
N GLY A 125 -3.48 23.89 -5.98
CA GLY A 125 -2.67 23.25 -4.93
C GLY A 125 -1.49 22.46 -5.49
N VAL A 126 -0.53 22.14 -4.62
CA VAL A 126 0.73 21.46 -4.95
C VAL A 126 0.82 20.13 -4.20
N ILE A 127 1.17 19.07 -4.91
CA ILE A 127 1.51 17.77 -4.34
C ILE A 127 3.03 17.64 -4.35
N VAL A 128 3.64 17.40 -3.19
CA VAL A 128 5.03 16.94 -3.08
C VAL A 128 5.02 15.43 -3.14
N HIS A 129 5.80 14.82 -4.04
CA HIS A 129 5.82 13.35 -4.16
C HIS A 129 7.23 12.79 -4.33
N SER A 130 7.43 11.55 -3.86
CA SER A 130 8.67 10.82 -4.11
C SER A 130 8.77 10.33 -5.55
N GLU A 131 10.00 10.07 -5.99
CA GLU A 131 10.33 9.44 -7.28
C GLU A 131 11.44 8.39 -7.06
N PRO A 132 11.37 7.22 -7.72
CA PRO A 132 10.23 6.75 -8.53
C PRO A 132 9.02 6.41 -7.65
N VAL A 133 7.84 6.39 -8.27
CA VAL A 133 6.61 5.82 -7.70
C VAL A 133 6.03 4.80 -8.67
N TYR A 134 5.06 4.02 -8.24
CA TYR A 134 4.35 3.09 -9.12
C TYR A 134 3.88 3.79 -10.41
N GLY A 135 4.07 3.16 -11.59
CA GLY A 135 3.80 3.77 -12.90
C GLY A 135 2.39 4.35 -13.04
N GLY A 136 1.36 3.71 -12.46
CA GLY A 136 0.01 4.28 -12.43
C GLY A 136 -0.09 5.57 -11.61
N THR A 137 0.64 5.68 -10.51
CA THR A 137 0.73 6.89 -9.69
C THR A 137 1.49 7.98 -10.43
N GLU A 138 2.60 7.63 -11.06
CA GLU A 138 3.38 8.51 -11.94
C GLU A 138 2.48 9.13 -13.01
N TYR A 139 1.74 8.30 -13.74
CA TYR A 139 0.82 8.77 -14.78
C TYR A 139 -0.28 9.67 -14.22
N LEU A 140 -0.87 9.33 -13.07
CA LEU A 140 -1.89 10.13 -12.40
C LEU A 140 -1.36 11.52 -12.05
N VAL A 141 -0.20 11.59 -11.39
CA VAL A 141 0.38 12.84 -10.88
C VAL A 141 0.94 13.72 -12.02
N HIS A 142 1.53 13.12 -13.05
CA HIS A 142 2.17 13.84 -14.14
C HIS A 142 1.23 14.20 -15.30
N ASN A 143 0.20 13.38 -15.56
CA ASN A 143 -0.61 13.55 -16.76
C ASN A 143 -2.09 13.87 -16.47
N ILE A 144 -2.65 13.36 -15.37
CA ILE A 144 -4.08 13.55 -15.08
C ILE A 144 -4.32 14.77 -14.18
N LEU A 145 -3.70 14.82 -13.02
CA LEU A 145 -3.95 15.89 -12.04
C LEU A 145 -3.63 17.30 -12.57
N PRO A 146 -2.58 17.51 -13.40
CA PRO A 146 -2.34 18.82 -14.01
C PRO A 146 -3.47 19.33 -14.91
N GLN A 147 -4.27 18.44 -15.54
CA GLN A 147 -5.44 18.83 -16.33
C GLN A 147 -6.54 19.49 -15.46
N PHE A 148 -6.51 19.25 -14.16
CA PHE A 148 -7.40 19.88 -13.16
C PHE A 148 -6.71 21.00 -12.40
N ASN A 149 -5.64 21.58 -12.98
CA ASN A 149 -4.85 22.68 -12.38
C ASN A 149 -4.22 22.32 -11.02
N MET A 150 -3.93 21.04 -10.77
CA MET A 150 -3.13 20.61 -9.62
C MET A 150 -1.66 20.57 -10.01
N ARG A 151 -0.81 21.13 -9.17
CA ARG A 151 0.64 21.22 -9.39
C ARG A 151 1.37 20.11 -8.65
N ARG A 152 2.60 19.83 -9.06
CA ARG A 152 3.43 18.80 -8.44
C ARG A 152 4.88 19.25 -8.34
N VAL A 153 5.58 18.71 -7.34
CA VAL A 153 7.03 18.78 -7.20
C VAL A 153 7.51 17.40 -6.75
N GLY A 154 8.37 16.78 -7.56
CA GLY A 154 8.95 15.46 -7.29
C GLY A 154 10.33 15.55 -6.65
N PHE A 155 10.73 14.52 -5.89
CA PHE A 155 12.09 14.36 -5.38
C PHE A 155 12.55 12.91 -5.48
N ASN A 156 13.81 12.71 -5.86
CA ASN A 156 14.38 11.37 -5.93
C ASN A 156 14.61 10.82 -4.51
N ALA A 157 14.16 9.60 -4.25
CA ALA A 157 14.35 8.88 -3.00
C ALA A 157 15.84 8.73 -2.63
N GLU A 158 16.72 8.53 -3.63
CA GLU A 158 18.17 8.43 -3.43
C GLU A 158 18.81 9.70 -2.82
N ASN A 159 18.17 10.86 -2.98
CA ASN A 159 18.62 12.10 -2.37
C ASN A 159 18.25 12.23 -0.88
N GLY A 160 17.55 11.24 -0.32
CA GLY A 160 17.19 11.15 1.09
C GLY A 160 16.47 12.39 1.62
N ALA A 161 16.83 12.81 2.84
CA ALA A 161 16.22 13.97 3.49
C ALA A 161 16.47 15.28 2.72
N ALA A 162 17.65 15.48 2.14
CA ALA A 162 17.99 16.69 1.40
C ALA A 162 17.12 16.87 0.13
N GLY A 163 16.75 15.77 -0.52
CA GLY A 163 15.84 15.79 -1.66
C GLY A 163 14.43 16.26 -1.24
N LEU A 164 13.92 15.76 -0.12
CA LEU A 164 12.64 16.19 0.42
C LEU A 164 12.66 17.66 0.86
N ASP A 165 13.74 18.11 1.53
CA ASP A 165 13.92 19.52 1.94
C ASP A 165 13.85 20.46 0.73
N ALA A 166 14.58 20.14 -0.34
CA ALA A 166 14.61 20.91 -1.58
C ALA A 166 13.23 20.94 -2.26
N ALA A 167 12.56 19.77 -2.35
CA ALA A 167 11.23 19.69 -2.96
C ALA A 167 10.18 20.48 -2.20
N VAL A 168 10.20 20.46 -0.87
CA VAL A 168 9.27 21.26 -0.07
C VAL A 168 9.54 22.76 -0.23
N ALA A 169 10.81 23.17 -0.33
CA ALA A 169 11.16 24.56 -0.60
C ALA A 169 10.66 25.03 -1.98
N GLU A 170 10.87 24.23 -3.03
CA GLU A 170 10.35 24.47 -4.37
C GLU A 170 8.81 24.51 -4.38
N ALA A 171 8.16 23.56 -3.73
CA ALA A 171 6.71 23.47 -3.67
C ALA A 171 6.06 24.70 -3.01
N ARG A 172 6.73 25.33 -2.04
CA ARG A 172 6.28 26.63 -1.46
C ARG A 172 6.28 27.72 -2.52
N LEU A 173 7.33 27.84 -3.31
CA LEU A 173 7.41 28.84 -4.39
C LEU A 173 6.34 28.60 -5.46
N VAL A 174 6.14 27.34 -5.86
CA VAL A 174 5.08 26.96 -6.82
C VAL A 174 3.71 27.28 -6.27
N ALA A 175 3.45 27.01 -4.99
CA ALA A 175 2.18 27.31 -4.33
C ALA A 175 1.91 28.82 -4.27
N GLU A 176 2.90 29.62 -3.90
CA GLU A 176 2.80 31.09 -3.90
C GLU A 176 2.46 31.64 -5.29
N GLN A 177 3.14 31.14 -6.35
CA GLN A 177 2.89 31.56 -7.73
C GLN A 177 1.50 31.16 -8.25
N SER A 178 0.96 30.04 -7.79
CA SER A 178 -0.37 29.56 -8.19
C SER A 178 -1.51 30.09 -7.32
N GLY A 179 -1.22 30.82 -6.25
CA GLY A 179 -2.19 31.26 -5.25
C GLY A 179 -2.80 30.10 -4.45
N GLY A 180 -2.12 28.94 -4.45
CA GLY A 180 -2.52 27.72 -3.74
C GLY A 180 -1.70 27.47 -2.47
N LYS A 181 -1.68 26.23 -2.05
CA LYS A 181 -0.87 25.73 -0.93
C LYS A 181 -0.35 24.33 -1.24
N ILE A 182 0.56 23.81 -0.43
CA ILE A 182 0.91 22.39 -0.48
C ILE A 182 -0.25 21.61 0.12
N ASP A 183 -0.89 20.77 -0.68
CA ASP A 183 -2.11 20.05 -0.34
C ASP A 183 -1.85 18.64 0.22
N ALA A 184 -0.75 18.00 -0.19
CA ALA A 184 -0.34 16.70 0.29
C ALA A 184 1.16 16.45 0.10
N ILE A 185 1.73 15.59 0.96
CA ILE A 185 3.04 14.95 0.77
C ILE A 185 2.77 13.47 0.56
N TYR A 186 3.00 12.99 -0.67
CA TYR A 186 2.80 11.59 -1.06
C TYR A 186 4.15 10.90 -1.23
N ILE A 187 4.38 9.81 -0.52
CA ILE A 187 5.63 9.05 -0.61
C ILE A 187 5.36 7.56 -0.78
N GLU A 188 6.15 6.91 -1.62
CA GLU A 188 6.21 5.45 -1.77
C GLU A 188 7.53 4.98 -1.17
N THR A 189 7.47 4.17 -0.12
CA THR A 189 8.66 3.70 0.59
C THR A 189 8.47 2.30 1.16
N PRO A 190 9.33 1.31 0.78
CA PRO A 190 10.39 1.41 -0.23
C PRO A 190 9.87 1.70 -1.63
N ALA A 191 10.66 2.43 -2.43
CA ALA A 191 10.31 2.80 -3.79
C ALA A 191 10.42 1.62 -4.77
N ASN A 192 9.46 1.49 -5.68
CA ASN A 192 9.48 0.51 -6.77
C ASN A 192 10.15 1.11 -8.02
N PRO A 193 11.16 0.49 -8.64
CA PRO A 193 11.73 -0.83 -8.34
C PRO A 193 13.02 -0.78 -7.52
N THR A 194 13.48 0.37 -7.09
CA THR A 194 14.82 0.61 -6.58
C THR A 194 15.02 0.26 -5.11
N ASN A 195 13.95 0.01 -4.37
CA ASN A 195 13.96 -0.18 -2.92
C ASN A 195 14.51 1.03 -2.11
N GLY A 196 14.62 2.21 -2.73
CA GLY A 196 15.02 3.45 -2.05
C GLY A 196 14.09 3.76 -0.87
N LEU A 197 14.64 4.21 0.24
CA LEU A 197 13.89 4.51 1.45
C LEU A 197 13.67 6.01 1.63
N ILE A 198 12.50 6.37 2.12
CA ILE A 198 12.17 7.74 2.49
C ILE A 198 11.80 7.78 3.97
N ASP A 199 12.39 8.73 4.70
CA ASP A 199 12.10 8.96 6.11
C ASP A 199 10.70 9.54 6.30
N ILE A 200 9.75 8.70 6.72
CA ILE A 200 8.35 9.10 7.00
C ILE A 200 8.30 10.18 8.08
N ALA A 201 9.15 10.08 9.11
CA ALA A 201 9.20 11.09 10.16
C ALA A 201 9.74 12.45 9.66
N ALA A 202 10.60 12.46 8.64
CA ALA A 202 11.01 13.71 7.99
C ALA A 202 9.83 14.34 7.22
N ALA A 203 9.08 13.54 6.45
CA ALA A 203 7.88 14.02 5.77
C ALA A 203 6.86 14.60 6.77
N ARG A 204 6.70 13.96 7.92
CA ARG A 204 5.85 14.48 9.02
C ARG A 204 6.32 15.84 9.53
N ARG A 205 7.61 16.02 9.80
CA ARG A 205 8.17 17.31 10.26
C ARG A 205 7.91 18.42 9.25
N HIS A 206 8.06 18.15 7.95
CA HIS A 206 7.73 19.10 6.90
C HIS A 206 6.24 19.44 6.88
N SER A 207 5.37 18.44 6.96
CA SER A 207 3.93 18.66 7.05
C SER A 207 3.56 19.58 8.22
N GLU A 208 4.14 19.36 9.40
CA GLU A 208 3.93 20.20 10.59
C GLU A 208 4.43 21.64 10.40
N ALA A 209 5.60 21.81 9.77
CA ALA A 209 6.17 23.12 9.45
C ALA A 209 5.37 23.88 8.36
N LEU A 210 4.50 23.21 7.63
CA LEU A 210 3.59 23.77 6.63
C LEU A 210 2.21 24.12 7.20
N ALA A 211 1.97 23.83 8.48
CA ALA A 211 0.67 24.09 9.09
C ALA A 211 0.28 25.57 9.02
N SER A 212 -0.93 25.85 8.57
CA SER A 212 -1.51 27.20 8.49
C SER A 212 -2.99 27.15 8.82
N GLY A 213 -3.46 28.05 9.66
CA GLY A 213 -4.87 28.10 10.07
C GLY A 213 -5.36 26.82 10.77
N GLY A 214 -4.48 26.10 11.46
CA GLY A 214 -4.81 24.85 12.17
C GLY A 214 -4.85 23.60 11.27
N MET A 215 -4.61 23.74 9.97
CA MET A 215 -4.53 22.62 9.02
C MET A 215 -3.12 22.50 8.42
N ARG A 216 -2.69 21.27 8.18
CA ARG A 216 -1.44 20.94 7.49
C ARG A 216 -1.71 19.95 6.35
N PRO A 217 -0.82 19.83 5.35
CA PRO A 217 -0.96 18.80 4.33
C PRO A 217 -0.83 17.41 4.95
N PRO A 218 -1.68 16.42 4.61
CA PRO A 218 -1.47 15.05 5.05
C PRO A 218 -0.20 14.46 4.47
N VAL A 219 0.45 13.59 5.26
CA VAL A 219 1.48 12.66 4.79
C VAL A 219 0.79 11.36 4.42
N ILE A 220 0.80 11.03 3.12
CA ILE A 220 0.20 9.83 2.55
C ILE A 220 1.33 8.89 2.13
N VAL A 221 1.35 7.68 2.69
CA VAL A 221 2.40 6.69 2.43
C VAL A 221 1.84 5.49 1.69
N ASP A 222 2.38 5.20 0.52
CA ASP A 222 2.15 3.90 -0.13
C ASP A 222 3.07 2.85 0.50
N ASN A 223 2.46 1.90 1.19
CA ASN A 223 3.12 0.83 1.95
C ASN A 223 3.04 -0.53 1.24
N THR A 224 2.80 -0.55 -0.06
CA THR A 224 2.55 -1.80 -0.79
C THR A 224 3.74 -2.76 -0.75
N PHE A 225 4.99 -2.27 -0.79
CA PHE A 225 6.21 -3.10 -0.88
C PHE A 225 6.55 -3.88 0.40
N LEU A 226 6.27 -3.32 1.57
CA LEU A 226 6.51 -3.98 2.87
C LEU A 226 5.22 -4.43 3.54
N GLY A 227 4.09 -3.85 3.16
CA GLY A 227 2.80 -4.14 3.74
C GLY A 227 2.75 -3.88 5.25
N PRO A 228 1.64 -4.22 5.91
CA PRO A 228 1.45 -3.87 7.32
C PRO A 228 2.29 -4.72 8.29
N LEU A 229 2.91 -5.81 7.81
CA LEU A 229 3.71 -6.68 8.66
C LEU A 229 5.10 -6.10 8.92
N TRP A 230 5.75 -5.54 7.89
CA TRP A 230 7.15 -5.12 8.00
C TRP A 230 7.35 -3.62 8.11
N GLN A 231 6.32 -2.82 7.82
CA GLN A 231 6.32 -1.37 8.05
C GLN A 231 4.93 -0.91 8.50
N THR A 232 4.87 0.00 9.47
CA THR A 232 3.63 0.62 9.97
C THR A 232 3.76 2.14 9.87
N PRO A 233 3.44 2.74 8.72
CA PRO A 233 3.66 4.17 8.48
C PRO A 233 2.94 5.08 9.46
N LEU A 234 1.76 4.69 9.96
CA LEU A 234 0.99 5.49 10.93
C LEU A 234 1.75 5.65 12.26
N ASP A 235 2.48 4.61 12.72
CA ASP A 235 3.34 4.71 13.92
C ASP A 235 4.53 5.65 13.71
N LEU A 236 4.89 5.93 12.45
CA LEU A 236 6.04 6.73 12.04
C LEU A 236 5.68 8.19 11.70
N GLY A 237 4.40 8.53 11.76
CA GLY A 237 3.90 9.88 11.55
C GLY A 237 3.16 10.12 10.23
N ALA A 238 2.88 9.09 9.44
CA ALA A 238 1.94 9.18 8.35
C ALA A 238 0.53 9.47 8.86
N ASP A 239 -0.28 10.18 8.08
CA ASP A 239 -1.69 10.43 8.36
C ASP A 239 -2.58 9.40 7.69
N LEU A 240 -2.17 8.98 6.49
CA LEU A 240 -2.83 7.97 5.70
C LEU A 240 -1.80 6.97 5.17
N THR A 241 -2.16 5.70 5.22
CA THR A 241 -1.46 4.63 4.51
C THR A 241 -2.34 4.18 3.35
N VAL A 242 -1.79 4.09 2.15
CA VAL A 242 -2.42 3.43 1.01
C VAL A 242 -1.69 2.14 0.70
N THR A 243 -2.42 1.11 0.28
CA THR A 243 -1.85 -0.21 0.02
C THR A 243 -2.62 -0.89 -1.11
N SER A 244 -1.92 -1.44 -2.08
CA SER A 244 -2.51 -2.35 -3.05
C SER A 244 -2.77 -3.71 -2.38
N LEU A 245 -4.02 -4.00 -2.06
CA LEU A 245 -4.41 -5.30 -1.50
C LEU A 245 -4.26 -6.44 -2.52
N THR A 246 -4.16 -6.13 -3.81
CA THR A 246 -3.80 -7.03 -4.90
C THR A 246 -2.51 -7.80 -4.63
N LYS A 247 -1.59 -7.20 -3.85
CA LYS A 247 -0.25 -7.71 -3.57
C LYS A 247 -0.27 -8.67 -2.37
N TYR A 248 0.56 -8.47 -1.38
CA TYR A 248 0.69 -9.38 -0.23
C TYR A 248 -0.62 -9.73 0.49
N VAL A 249 -1.55 -8.79 0.59
CA VAL A 249 -2.81 -9.03 1.32
C VAL A 249 -3.68 -10.05 0.59
N GLY A 250 -3.93 -9.86 -0.69
CA GLY A 250 -4.57 -10.87 -1.55
C GLY A 250 -3.69 -12.11 -1.69
N GLY A 251 -2.46 -11.91 -2.17
CA GLY A 251 -1.37 -12.86 -2.12
C GLY A 251 -1.50 -14.11 -3.00
N HIS A 252 -2.49 -14.16 -3.91
CA HIS A 252 -2.76 -15.32 -4.75
C HIS A 252 -2.94 -14.97 -6.24
N SER A 253 -2.63 -13.73 -6.64
CA SER A 253 -2.71 -13.23 -8.03
C SER A 253 -4.08 -13.41 -8.70
N ASP A 254 -5.16 -13.46 -7.91
CA ASP A 254 -6.52 -13.83 -8.31
C ASP A 254 -7.55 -12.71 -8.10
N LEU A 255 -7.13 -11.56 -7.56
CA LEU A 255 -8.00 -10.42 -7.31
C LEU A 255 -7.27 -9.07 -7.44
N ILE A 256 -8.05 -8.01 -7.61
CA ILE A 256 -7.59 -6.63 -7.61
C ILE A 256 -8.35 -5.87 -6.52
N ALA A 257 -7.63 -5.20 -5.62
CA ALA A 257 -8.21 -4.33 -4.60
C ALA A 257 -7.17 -3.35 -4.04
N GLY A 258 -7.64 -2.37 -3.27
CA GLY A 258 -6.80 -1.43 -2.55
C GLY A 258 -7.37 -1.09 -1.19
N ALA A 259 -6.56 -0.47 -0.34
CA ALA A 259 -6.99 0.08 0.93
C ALA A 259 -6.38 1.45 1.19
N CYS A 260 -7.09 2.25 1.99
CA CYS A 260 -6.57 3.45 2.63
C CYS A 260 -6.93 3.37 4.11
N SER A 261 -5.96 3.63 5.00
CA SER A 261 -6.10 3.50 6.45
C SER A 261 -5.57 4.74 7.16
N GLY A 262 -6.17 5.13 8.27
CA GLY A 262 -5.73 6.28 9.04
C GLY A 262 -6.60 6.58 10.26
N ALA A 263 -6.31 7.70 10.93
CA ALA A 263 -7.17 8.23 11.98
C ALA A 263 -8.48 8.81 11.38
N MET A 264 -9.54 8.85 12.18
CA MET A 264 -10.86 9.32 11.72
C MET A 264 -10.84 10.71 11.10
N GLU A 265 -10.06 11.59 11.64
CA GLU A 265 -9.89 12.96 11.13
C GLU A 265 -9.37 12.98 9.67
N TRP A 266 -8.45 12.07 9.31
CA TRP A 266 -7.84 11.99 7.98
C TRP A 266 -8.57 11.06 7.03
N ILE A 267 -9.16 9.99 7.52
CA ILE A 267 -9.83 9.00 6.67
C ILE A 267 -11.26 9.40 6.28
N SER A 268 -11.93 10.25 7.08
CA SER A 268 -13.32 10.65 6.82
C SER A 268 -13.52 11.38 5.49
N PRO A 269 -12.67 12.36 5.08
CA PRO A 269 -12.77 12.97 3.76
C PRO A 269 -12.59 11.96 2.60
N VAL A 270 -11.71 10.97 2.79
CA VAL A 270 -11.49 9.89 1.81
C VAL A 270 -12.73 9.00 1.71
N GLN A 271 -13.40 8.70 2.84
CA GLN A 271 -14.66 7.93 2.84
C GLN A 271 -15.77 8.64 2.07
N VAL A 272 -15.93 9.94 2.28
CA VAL A 272 -16.90 10.73 1.52
C VAL A 272 -16.59 10.66 0.03
N MET A 273 -15.34 10.89 -0.36
CA MET A 273 -14.91 10.85 -1.75
C MET A 273 -15.12 9.45 -2.36
N ARG A 274 -14.77 8.35 -1.64
CA ARG A 274 -15.03 6.97 -2.07
C ARG A 274 -16.52 6.75 -2.37
N THR A 275 -17.39 7.22 -1.49
CA THR A 275 -18.84 7.06 -1.65
C THR A 275 -19.37 7.78 -2.88
N ILE A 276 -18.85 8.98 -3.17
CA ILE A 276 -19.29 9.78 -4.33
C ILE A 276 -18.73 9.23 -5.64
N LEU A 277 -17.43 8.92 -5.68
CA LEU A 277 -16.78 8.37 -6.87
C LEU A 277 -17.16 6.90 -7.15
N GLY A 278 -17.67 6.18 -6.14
CA GLY A 278 -18.05 4.77 -6.27
C GLY A 278 -16.85 3.83 -6.41
N THR A 279 -15.71 4.18 -5.82
CA THR A 279 -14.43 3.45 -5.95
C THR A 279 -14.28 2.29 -4.95
N MET A 280 -15.33 1.94 -4.17
CA MET A 280 -15.34 0.79 -3.26
C MET A 280 -15.17 -0.53 -4.01
N SER A 281 -14.73 -1.58 -3.29
CA SER A 281 -14.70 -2.95 -3.78
C SER A 281 -16.08 -3.63 -3.67
N ASP A 282 -16.18 -4.88 -4.11
CA ASP A 282 -17.39 -5.70 -4.07
C ASP A 282 -17.34 -6.74 -2.92
N PRO A 283 -18.51 -7.32 -2.53
CA PRO A 283 -18.58 -8.27 -1.42
C PRO A 283 -17.80 -9.57 -1.63
N HIS A 284 -17.71 -10.09 -2.85
CA HIS A 284 -17.00 -11.32 -3.16
C HIS A 284 -15.48 -11.12 -2.99
N THR A 285 -14.93 -10.05 -3.57
CA THR A 285 -13.53 -9.64 -3.36
C THR A 285 -13.23 -9.40 -1.88
N GLY A 286 -14.15 -8.74 -1.15
CA GLY A 286 -14.05 -8.55 0.29
C GLY A 286 -13.97 -9.87 1.06
N TRP A 287 -14.77 -10.86 0.68
CA TRP A 287 -14.74 -12.20 1.26
C TRP A 287 -13.43 -12.94 0.98
N MET A 288 -12.92 -12.89 -0.25
CA MET A 288 -11.62 -13.48 -0.63
C MET A 288 -10.48 -12.87 0.19
N LEU A 289 -10.46 -11.54 0.35
CA LEU A 289 -9.45 -10.83 1.12
C LEU A 289 -9.51 -11.17 2.61
N GLN A 290 -10.70 -11.34 3.21
CA GLN A 290 -10.84 -11.81 4.59
C GLN A 290 -10.16 -13.17 4.80
N ARG A 291 -10.37 -14.12 3.85
CA ARG A 291 -9.72 -15.43 3.86
C ARG A 291 -8.20 -15.29 3.73
N SER A 292 -7.73 -14.45 2.83
CA SER A 292 -6.29 -14.24 2.58
C SER A 292 -5.57 -13.59 3.77
N LEU A 293 -6.22 -12.68 4.50
CA LEU A 293 -5.67 -12.07 5.72
C LEU A 293 -5.34 -13.08 6.83
N GLU A 294 -6.07 -14.19 6.91
CA GLU A 294 -5.82 -15.22 7.92
C GLU A 294 -4.43 -15.86 7.79
N THR A 295 -3.86 -15.87 6.59
CA THR A 295 -2.53 -16.44 6.29
C THR A 295 -1.49 -15.39 5.91
N LEU A 296 -1.80 -14.10 6.02
CA LEU A 296 -0.92 -13.00 5.59
C LEU A 296 0.49 -13.16 6.17
N LYS A 297 0.60 -13.27 7.49
CA LYS A 297 1.89 -13.40 8.18
C LYS A 297 2.67 -14.62 7.73
N LEU A 298 2.02 -15.78 7.66
CA LEU A 298 2.66 -17.03 7.24
C LEU A 298 3.28 -16.91 5.84
N ARG A 299 2.53 -16.31 4.89
CA ARG A 299 3.00 -16.12 3.51
C ARG A 299 4.14 -15.11 3.43
N MET A 300 3.99 -13.96 4.10
CA MET A 300 5.01 -12.93 4.08
C MET A 300 6.32 -13.38 4.75
N GLU A 301 6.26 -14.05 5.90
CA GLU A 301 7.46 -14.58 6.58
C GLU A 301 8.16 -15.66 5.74
N SER A 302 7.40 -16.57 5.11
CA SER A 302 7.96 -17.59 4.21
C SER A 302 8.66 -16.95 3.00
N SER A 303 7.99 -16.03 2.31
CA SER A 303 8.56 -15.37 1.13
C SER A 303 9.80 -14.52 1.47
N ALA A 304 9.80 -13.84 2.63
CA ALA A 304 10.98 -13.06 3.07
C ALA A 304 12.18 -13.97 3.39
N ALA A 305 11.93 -15.11 4.03
CA ALA A 305 12.99 -16.08 4.30
C ALA A 305 13.58 -16.66 3.01
N GLY A 306 12.74 -16.94 2.01
CA GLY A 306 13.17 -17.35 0.67
C GLY A 306 13.96 -16.26 -0.05
N ALA A 307 13.44 -15.02 -0.02
CA ALA A 307 14.10 -13.86 -0.64
C ALA A 307 15.51 -13.62 -0.11
N LYS A 308 15.72 -13.80 1.20
CA LYS A 308 17.06 -13.67 1.79
C LYS A 308 18.06 -14.67 1.23
N LYS A 309 17.65 -15.92 1.00
CA LYS A 309 18.51 -16.95 0.37
C LYS A 309 18.78 -16.64 -1.10
N VAL A 310 17.74 -16.29 -1.86
CA VAL A 310 17.85 -15.92 -3.28
C VAL A 310 18.76 -14.70 -3.46
N ALA A 311 18.58 -13.66 -2.63
CA ALA A 311 19.40 -12.46 -2.66
C ALA A 311 20.90 -12.76 -2.35
N ALA A 312 21.14 -13.68 -1.39
CA ALA A 312 22.53 -14.10 -1.08
C ALA A 312 23.19 -14.82 -2.25
N PHE A 313 22.48 -15.74 -2.91
CA PHE A 313 22.96 -16.39 -4.11
C PHE A 313 23.31 -15.38 -5.22
N LEU A 314 22.38 -14.45 -5.51
CA LEU A 314 22.61 -13.44 -6.55
C LEU A 314 23.77 -12.51 -6.22
N ARG A 315 23.94 -12.08 -4.97
CA ARG A 315 25.02 -11.20 -4.54
C ARG A 315 26.41 -11.82 -4.80
N ASP A 316 26.51 -13.12 -4.56
CA ASP A 316 27.79 -13.83 -4.62
C ASP A 316 28.07 -14.41 -6.05
N HIS A 317 27.18 -14.17 -7.03
CA HIS A 317 27.29 -14.68 -8.40
C HIS A 317 28.05 -13.73 -9.31
N ASP A 318 29.03 -14.24 -10.08
CA ASP A 318 29.97 -13.47 -10.92
C ASP A 318 29.31 -12.69 -12.08
N LYS A 319 28.14 -13.13 -12.55
CA LYS A 319 27.36 -12.47 -13.62
C LYS A 319 26.41 -11.39 -13.10
N ILE A 320 26.34 -11.17 -11.80
CA ILE A 320 25.55 -10.12 -11.16
C ILE A 320 26.44 -8.92 -10.87
N ALA A 321 25.98 -7.73 -11.21
CA ALA A 321 26.68 -6.48 -10.95
C ALA A 321 26.33 -5.91 -9.59
N SER A 322 25.06 -5.96 -9.20
CA SER A 322 24.56 -5.45 -7.89
C SER A 322 23.26 -6.12 -7.50
N VAL A 323 22.96 -6.11 -6.19
CA VAL A 323 21.68 -6.58 -5.61
C VAL A 323 21.16 -5.50 -4.67
N TRP A 324 19.97 -5.00 -4.96
CA TRP A 324 19.30 -3.92 -4.24
C TRP A 324 18.33 -4.49 -3.23
N PHE A 325 18.86 -5.08 -2.18
CA PHE A 325 18.12 -5.71 -1.09
C PHE A 325 18.37 -4.97 0.21
N LEU A 326 17.34 -4.57 0.93
CA LEU A 326 17.45 -3.66 2.09
C LEU A 326 18.37 -4.18 3.22
N ASP A 327 18.44 -5.51 3.43
CA ASP A 327 19.38 -6.09 4.40
C ASP A 327 20.87 -5.87 4.02
N TYR A 328 21.15 -5.49 2.76
CA TYR A 328 22.50 -5.27 2.26
C TYR A 328 22.94 -3.81 2.28
N LEU A 329 22.11 -2.92 2.79
CA LEU A 329 22.50 -1.52 2.99
C LEU A 329 23.74 -1.46 3.89
N PRO A 330 24.86 -0.83 3.43
CA PRO A 330 26.05 -0.63 4.24
C PRO A 330 25.76 0.12 5.55
N ALA A 331 26.55 -0.11 6.58
CA ALA A 331 26.32 0.52 7.87
C ALA A 331 26.45 2.06 7.84
N ASP A 332 27.24 2.58 6.90
CA ASP A 332 27.45 4.01 6.65
C ASP A 332 26.52 4.61 5.60
N HIS A 333 25.62 3.80 4.99
CA HIS A 333 24.66 4.29 4.03
C HIS A 333 23.58 5.15 4.73
N PRO A 334 23.22 6.32 4.18
CA PRO A 334 22.21 7.21 4.78
C PRO A 334 20.87 6.49 5.09
N ASP A 335 20.44 5.62 4.20
CA ASP A 335 19.18 4.88 4.35
C ASP A 335 19.26 3.78 5.41
N ARG A 336 20.44 3.40 5.88
CA ARG A 336 20.58 2.38 6.93
C ARG A 336 19.89 2.78 8.22
N VAL A 337 20.03 4.02 8.63
CA VAL A 337 19.35 4.56 9.82
C VAL A 337 17.84 4.59 9.64
N VAL A 338 17.36 4.91 8.42
CA VAL A 338 15.94 4.89 8.08
C VAL A 338 15.42 3.46 8.14
N TYR A 339 16.14 2.51 7.52
CA TYR A 339 15.81 1.09 7.53
C TYR A 339 15.68 0.52 8.94
N ASP A 340 16.69 0.70 9.77
CA ASP A 340 16.74 0.15 11.14
C ASP A 340 15.61 0.71 12.03
N ARG A 341 15.17 1.94 11.80
CA ARG A 341 14.08 2.58 12.54
C ARG A 341 12.70 2.22 12.01
N GLN A 342 12.55 2.13 10.69
CA GLN A 342 11.27 2.15 9.98
C GLN A 342 10.80 0.77 9.55
N CYS A 343 11.73 -0.13 9.21
CA CYS A 343 11.44 -1.44 8.64
C CYS A 343 11.77 -2.57 9.63
N ARG A 344 10.95 -3.61 9.64
CA ARG A 344 11.15 -4.81 10.47
C ARG A 344 11.82 -5.95 9.71
N ALA A 345 11.81 -5.88 8.38
CA ALA A 345 12.48 -6.82 7.47
C ALA A 345 12.64 -6.17 6.10
N ALA A 346 13.53 -6.75 5.27
CA ALA A 346 13.77 -6.30 3.91
C ALA A 346 12.62 -6.63 2.92
N GLY A 347 11.67 -7.47 3.32
CA GLY A 347 10.60 -7.90 2.44
C GLY A 347 11.00 -9.05 1.52
N SER A 348 10.18 -9.30 0.50
CA SER A 348 10.42 -10.38 -0.48
C SER A 348 10.51 -9.87 -1.92
N THR A 349 10.41 -8.57 -2.14
CA THR A 349 10.55 -7.95 -3.46
C THR A 349 11.79 -7.08 -3.48
N PHE A 350 12.67 -7.35 -4.44
CA PHE A 350 13.91 -6.59 -4.60
C PHE A 350 14.36 -6.60 -6.06
N SER A 351 15.42 -5.84 -6.38
CA SER A 351 15.97 -5.77 -7.71
C SER A 351 17.44 -6.18 -7.72
N PHE A 352 17.92 -6.62 -8.86
CA PHE A 352 19.31 -6.92 -9.11
C PHE A 352 19.70 -6.53 -10.54
N GLU A 353 20.97 -6.23 -10.75
CA GLU A 353 21.53 -5.89 -12.07
C GLU A 353 22.38 -7.03 -12.57
N VAL A 354 22.10 -7.50 -13.79
CA VAL A 354 23.02 -8.42 -14.50
C VAL A 354 24.19 -7.65 -15.09
N ARG A 355 25.33 -8.30 -15.27
CA ARG A 355 26.43 -7.71 -16.05
C ARG A 355 26.06 -7.69 -17.53
N GLY A 356 26.11 -6.50 -18.13
CA GLY A 356 25.68 -6.23 -19.49
C GLY A 356 24.56 -5.18 -19.54
N GLY A 357 23.60 -5.35 -20.40
CA GLY A 357 22.48 -4.44 -20.63
C GLY A 357 21.15 -5.17 -20.78
N GLU A 358 20.23 -4.56 -21.54
CA GLU A 358 18.91 -5.11 -21.82
C GLU A 358 18.97 -6.52 -22.45
N ALA A 359 19.88 -6.73 -23.40
CA ALA A 359 19.99 -8.02 -24.08
C ALA A 359 20.35 -9.17 -23.14
N GLU A 360 21.23 -8.94 -22.17
CA GLU A 360 21.59 -9.90 -21.12
C GLU A 360 20.42 -10.11 -20.16
N ALA A 361 19.79 -9.05 -19.68
CA ALA A 361 18.61 -9.14 -18.82
C ALA A 361 17.48 -9.93 -19.49
N PHE A 362 17.22 -9.70 -20.77
CA PHE A 362 16.21 -10.44 -21.52
C PHE A 362 16.58 -11.92 -21.72
N ARG A 363 17.86 -12.25 -21.96
CA ARG A 363 18.30 -13.66 -22.05
C ARG A 363 18.05 -14.39 -20.74
N VAL A 364 18.40 -13.78 -19.60
CA VAL A 364 18.13 -14.36 -18.28
C VAL A 364 16.63 -14.56 -18.07
N LEU A 365 15.81 -13.53 -18.28
CA LEU A 365 14.35 -13.61 -18.08
C LEU A 365 13.69 -14.66 -18.99
N ASN A 366 14.12 -14.74 -20.25
CA ASN A 366 13.59 -15.73 -21.22
C ASN A 366 14.05 -17.16 -20.92
N SER A 367 15.11 -17.35 -20.14
CA SER A 367 15.67 -18.65 -19.77
C SER A 367 15.06 -19.24 -18.48
N LEU A 368 14.28 -18.45 -17.73
CA LEU A 368 13.59 -18.90 -16.52
C LEU A 368 12.56 -19.99 -16.85
N LYS A 369 12.47 -21.01 -15.99
CA LYS A 369 11.58 -22.16 -16.17
C LYS A 369 10.52 -22.28 -15.06
N ILE A 370 10.89 -21.96 -13.83
CA ILE A 370 10.01 -21.99 -12.64
C ILE A 370 9.48 -20.59 -12.37
N ILE A 371 10.37 -19.62 -12.24
CA ILE A 371 10.05 -18.21 -12.02
C ILE A 371 9.29 -17.67 -13.24
N LYS A 372 8.18 -17.00 -13.01
CA LYS A 372 7.32 -16.49 -14.10
C LYS A 372 7.72 -15.08 -14.52
N LEU A 373 7.85 -14.86 -15.81
CA LEU A 373 8.02 -13.52 -16.39
C LEU A 373 6.67 -12.81 -16.36
N ALA A 374 6.45 -11.96 -15.36
CA ALA A 374 5.22 -11.22 -15.19
C ALA A 374 5.41 -9.98 -14.33
N VAL A 375 4.54 -9.00 -14.52
CA VAL A 375 4.39 -7.86 -13.61
C VAL A 375 3.60 -8.29 -12.36
N SER A 376 3.57 -7.49 -11.33
CA SER A 376 3.01 -7.70 -10.00
C SER A 376 4.06 -8.13 -8.97
N LEU A 377 3.64 -8.41 -7.74
CA LEU A 377 4.49 -8.82 -6.62
C LEU A 377 3.64 -9.36 -5.46
N GLY A 378 4.27 -9.99 -4.49
CA GLY A 378 3.64 -10.37 -3.22
C GLY A 378 2.67 -11.55 -3.32
N GLY A 379 2.67 -12.28 -4.45
CA GLY A 379 1.94 -13.53 -4.63
C GLY A 379 2.61 -14.73 -3.96
N THR A 380 1.94 -15.88 -4.01
CA THR A 380 2.51 -17.16 -3.60
C THR A 380 3.53 -17.69 -4.59
N GLU A 381 3.42 -17.28 -5.86
CA GLU A 381 4.37 -17.59 -6.92
C GLU A 381 5.45 -16.51 -7.06
N THR A 382 6.66 -16.94 -7.44
CA THR A 382 7.78 -16.05 -7.73
C THR A 382 7.65 -15.43 -9.12
N LEU A 383 7.72 -14.10 -9.18
CA LEU A 383 7.63 -13.32 -10.41
C LEU A 383 8.91 -12.52 -10.65
N ALA A 384 9.34 -12.46 -11.91
CA ALA A 384 10.42 -11.58 -12.35
C ALA A 384 9.92 -10.65 -13.47
N SER A 385 10.46 -9.45 -13.55
CA SER A 385 10.12 -8.46 -14.60
C SER A 385 11.31 -7.57 -14.91
N HIS A 386 11.28 -6.93 -16.10
CA HIS A 386 12.22 -5.91 -16.50
C HIS A 386 11.59 -4.52 -16.35
N PRO A 387 11.90 -3.76 -15.30
CA PRO A 387 11.21 -2.50 -15.02
C PRO A 387 11.29 -1.50 -16.17
N ALA A 388 12.47 -1.30 -16.77
CA ALA A 388 12.68 -0.33 -17.83
C ALA A 388 11.83 -0.60 -19.10
N ALA A 389 11.63 -1.89 -19.46
CA ALA A 389 10.85 -2.27 -20.63
C ALA A 389 9.36 -2.56 -20.34
N MET A 390 8.94 -2.61 -19.07
CA MET A 390 7.59 -3.00 -18.66
C MET A 390 6.90 -1.92 -17.81
N THR A 391 7.13 -1.95 -16.48
CA THR A 391 6.39 -1.10 -15.53
C THR A 391 6.73 0.38 -15.60
N HIS A 392 7.85 0.76 -16.19
CA HIS A 392 8.34 2.14 -16.33
C HIS A 392 8.72 2.45 -17.80
N SER A 393 8.13 1.74 -18.75
CA SER A 393 8.43 1.93 -20.18
C SER A 393 7.93 3.27 -20.72
N ASP A 394 6.95 3.88 -20.06
CA ASP A 394 6.43 5.21 -20.37
C ASP A 394 7.24 6.35 -19.74
N VAL A 395 8.19 6.05 -18.85
CA VAL A 395 9.13 7.03 -18.29
C VAL A 395 10.25 7.31 -19.30
N PRO A 396 10.55 8.58 -19.62
CA PRO A 396 11.62 8.91 -20.57
C PRO A 396 12.97 8.30 -20.15
N PRO A 397 13.83 7.85 -21.12
CA PRO A 397 15.09 7.18 -20.80
C PRO A 397 16.03 7.97 -19.89
N ALA A 398 16.11 9.29 -20.06
CA ALA A 398 16.91 10.17 -19.21
C ALA A 398 16.41 10.20 -17.75
N ASP A 399 15.08 10.14 -17.56
CA ASP A 399 14.50 10.08 -16.23
C ASP A 399 14.68 8.69 -15.61
N ARG A 400 14.57 7.61 -16.39
CA ARG A 400 14.88 6.25 -15.90
C ARG A 400 16.31 6.15 -15.39
N GLU A 401 17.28 6.71 -16.13
CA GLU A 401 18.70 6.75 -15.71
C GLU A 401 18.86 7.55 -14.41
N ARG A 402 18.26 8.74 -14.32
CA ARG A 402 18.24 9.58 -13.12
C ARG A 402 17.64 8.88 -11.91
N LEU A 403 16.65 8.00 -12.12
CA LEU A 403 15.93 7.25 -11.09
C LEU A 403 16.58 5.87 -10.81
N GLY A 404 17.74 5.55 -11.40
CA GLY A 404 18.41 4.27 -11.20
C GLY A 404 17.73 3.08 -11.89
N ILE A 405 16.76 3.30 -12.78
CA ILE A 405 16.05 2.24 -13.51
C ILE A 405 16.82 1.89 -14.79
N LYS A 406 17.89 1.10 -14.62
CA LYS A 406 18.79 0.74 -15.70
C LYS A 406 18.24 -0.38 -16.58
N GLU A 407 18.77 -0.46 -17.81
CA GLU A 407 18.45 -1.49 -18.79
C GLU A 407 18.94 -2.91 -18.37
N SER A 408 19.86 -3.00 -17.40
CA SER A 408 20.33 -4.27 -16.81
C SER A 408 19.52 -4.73 -15.60
N LEU A 409 18.53 -3.92 -15.15
CA LEU A 409 17.81 -4.15 -13.91
C LEU A 409 16.70 -5.18 -14.10
N ILE A 410 16.70 -6.20 -13.25
CA ILE A 410 15.63 -7.18 -13.10
C ILE A 410 15.02 -7.03 -11.69
N ARG A 411 13.70 -6.89 -11.60
CA ARG A 411 12.98 -6.96 -10.33
C ARG A 411 12.44 -8.35 -10.11
N ILE A 412 12.66 -8.92 -8.93
CA ILE A 412 12.12 -10.21 -8.50
C ILE A 412 11.22 -10.03 -7.26
N SER A 413 10.08 -10.70 -7.27
CA SER A 413 9.19 -10.85 -6.11
C SER A 413 9.15 -12.32 -5.75
N VAL A 414 9.82 -12.69 -4.67
CA VAL A 414 9.93 -14.09 -4.23
C VAL A 414 8.63 -14.52 -3.56
N GLY A 415 8.11 -15.67 -3.98
CA GLY A 415 6.92 -16.31 -3.46
C GLY A 415 7.20 -17.26 -2.29
N VAL A 416 6.42 -18.31 -2.18
CA VAL A 416 6.52 -19.30 -1.08
C VAL A 416 7.07 -20.65 -1.54
N GLU A 417 7.58 -20.73 -2.77
CA GLU A 417 8.25 -21.94 -3.30
C GLU A 417 9.52 -22.25 -2.49
N ASP A 418 10.02 -23.48 -2.66
CA ASP A 418 11.31 -23.83 -2.08
C ASP A 418 12.41 -22.91 -2.68
N PRO A 419 13.14 -22.17 -1.85
CA PRO A 419 14.14 -21.22 -2.36
C PRO A 419 15.32 -21.89 -3.07
N ASP A 420 15.62 -23.16 -2.79
CA ASP A 420 16.69 -23.87 -3.46
C ASP A 420 16.31 -24.21 -4.92
N ASP A 421 15.01 -24.47 -5.20
CA ASP A 421 14.49 -24.62 -6.56
C ASP A 421 14.55 -23.30 -7.34
N LEU A 422 14.23 -22.16 -6.68
CA LEU A 422 14.34 -20.84 -7.29
C LEU A 422 15.81 -20.48 -7.61
N ILE A 423 16.73 -20.82 -6.72
CA ILE A 423 18.18 -20.64 -6.94
C ILE A 423 18.64 -21.50 -8.11
N ALA A 424 18.20 -22.75 -8.21
CA ALA A 424 18.55 -23.61 -9.34
C ALA A 424 18.03 -23.04 -10.68
N ASP A 425 16.82 -22.47 -10.68
CA ASP A 425 16.26 -21.83 -11.87
C ASP A 425 17.04 -20.57 -12.28
N LEU A 426 17.42 -19.73 -11.32
CA LEU A 426 18.25 -18.55 -11.56
C LEU A 426 19.67 -18.95 -12.04
N ALA A 427 20.27 -19.97 -11.43
CA ALA A 427 21.61 -20.44 -11.82
C ALA A 427 21.64 -20.88 -13.30
N GLN A 428 20.69 -21.74 -13.72
CA GLN A 428 20.64 -22.19 -15.12
C GLN A 428 20.27 -21.04 -16.08
N ALA A 429 19.44 -20.06 -15.66
CA ALA A 429 19.11 -18.91 -16.47
C ALA A 429 20.31 -17.97 -16.68
N LEU A 430 21.11 -17.78 -15.65
CA LEU A 430 22.34 -16.98 -15.71
C LEU A 430 23.43 -17.61 -16.61
N GLU A 431 23.40 -18.92 -16.89
CA GLU A 431 24.30 -19.53 -17.87
C GLU A 431 24.09 -18.98 -19.30
N SER A 432 22.93 -18.37 -19.58
CA SER A 432 22.60 -17.82 -20.90
C SER A 432 23.32 -16.50 -21.27
N ILE A 433 24.04 -15.90 -20.32
CA ILE A 433 24.76 -14.64 -20.50
C ILE A 433 26.26 -14.75 -20.24
#